data_3d1e4766736f2f214ef1d6021845fe27
#
_entry.id   3d1e4766736f2f214ef1d6021845fe27
#
_cell.length_a   1.000
_cell.length_b   1.000
_cell.length_c   1.000
_cell.angle_alpha   90.00
_cell.angle_beta   90.00
_cell.angle_gamma   90.00
#
_symmetry.space_group_name_H-M   'P 1'
#
loop_
_entity.id
_entity.type
_entity.pdbx_description
1 polymer ?
#
loop_
_entity_poly.entity_id
_entity_poly.type
_entity_poly.pdbx_seq_one_letter_code
_entity_poly.pdbx_strand_id
1 'polypeptide(L)'
;MSKLAVVTGGAGFIGSHLVDRLIKENWSVIVMDNLSTGSRKNLDPKAKFKKIDICKPAAAKLIRKWKPQAVFHLAAQASVSVSVKDPIGDAETNLHATLRLLDAAADVKVKRFVFAGTGGALSSEKTQLPTDEEHVSEPKSPYAIAKVASEYYGAFYRLSRGLPFVSLRFANVYGPRQNPHGEAGVVAIFSKRMLKGE
;
A
#
# COMPACT_ATOMS: atom_id res chain seq x y z
N MET A 1 22.83 -14.70 3.47
CA MET A 1 22.50 -13.28 3.12
C MET A 1 21.22 -12.89 3.83
N SER A 2 21.18 -11.75 4.51
CA SER A 2 19.97 -11.25 5.16
C SER A 2 18.89 -10.99 4.11
N LYS A 3 17.64 -11.37 4.40
CA LYS A 3 16.50 -11.13 3.53
C LYS A 3 16.22 -9.62 3.51
N LEU A 4 16.23 -8.97 2.33
CA LEU A 4 15.95 -7.55 2.19
C LEU A 4 14.51 -7.34 1.71
N ALA A 5 13.73 -6.54 2.43
CA ALA A 5 12.43 -6.05 2.03
C ALA A 5 12.43 -4.53 1.83
N VAL A 6 11.68 -4.06 0.84
CA VAL A 6 11.31 -2.66 0.71
C VAL A 6 9.83 -2.52 1.03
N VAL A 7 9.50 -1.57 1.91
CA VAL A 7 8.12 -1.26 2.29
C VAL A 7 7.85 0.19 1.88
N THR A 8 7.02 0.40 0.88
CA THR A 8 6.53 1.76 0.55
C THR A 8 5.33 2.09 1.42
N GLY A 9 5.22 3.35 1.88
CA GLY A 9 4.21 3.72 2.87
C GLY A 9 4.47 3.12 4.26
N GLY A 10 5.72 2.71 4.52
CA GLY A 10 6.08 2.02 5.75
C GLY A 10 6.05 2.89 7.02
N ALA A 11 6.00 4.22 6.89
CA ALA A 11 5.83 5.13 8.02
C ALA A 11 4.35 5.41 8.35
N GLY A 12 3.43 4.89 7.54
CA GLY A 12 1.98 4.97 7.75
C GLY A 12 1.48 3.94 8.78
N PHE A 13 0.17 3.89 8.96
CA PHE A 13 -0.50 3.00 9.91
C PHE A 13 -0.17 1.52 9.64
N ILE A 14 -0.70 0.94 8.57
CA ILE A 14 -0.54 -0.49 8.26
C ILE A 14 0.93 -0.81 8.00
N GLY A 15 1.62 0.06 7.23
CA GLY A 15 3.01 -0.15 6.85
C GLY A 15 3.96 -0.25 8.04
N SER A 16 3.76 0.55 9.09
CA SER A 16 4.62 0.52 10.27
C SER A 16 4.50 -0.78 11.07
N HIS A 17 3.30 -1.36 11.17
CA HIS A 17 3.11 -2.68 11.78
C HIS A 17 3.76 -3.79 10.96
N LEU A 18 3.69 -3.70 9.62
CA LEU A 18 4.40 -4.63 8.76
C LEU A 18 5.92 -4.52 8.92
N VAL A 19 6.45 -3.30 9.00
CA VAL A 19 7.88 -3.05 9.25
C VAL A 19 8.33 -3.71 10.55
N ASP A 20 7.58 -3.52 11.65
CA ASP A 20 7.88 -4.14 12.94
C ASP A 20 7.88 -5.67 12.84
N ARG A 21 6.89 -6.24 12.15
CA ARG A 21 6.81 -7.69 11.95
C ARG A 21 7.96 -8.23 11.13
N LEU A 22 8.32 -7.58 10.04
CA LEU A 22 9.44 -8.00 9.19
C LEU A 22 10.77 -7.97 9.95
N ILE A 23 11.01 -6.93 10.78
CA ILE A 23 12.21 -6.84 11.61
C ILE A 23 12.24 -7.98 12.64
N LYS A 24 11.10 -8.28 13.27
CA LYS A 24 10.97 -9.40 14.19
C LYS A 24 11.27 -10.75 13.53
N GLU A 25 10.94 -10.89 12.26
CA GLU A 25 11.24 -12.06 11.42
C GLU A 25 12.66 -12.01 10.79
N ASN A 26 13.56 -11.17 11.34
CA ASN A 26 14.96 -11.03 10.91
C ASN A 26 15.15 -10.58 9.45
N TRP A 27 14.21 -9.78 8.90
CA TRP A 27 14.42 -9.11 7.64
C TRP A 27 15.18 -7.79 7.84
N SER A 28 16.06 -7.47 6.89
CA SER A 28 16.52 -6.10 6.70
C SER A 28 15.44 -5.33 5.98
N VAL A 29 14.99 -4.20 6.55
CA VAL A 29 13.88 -3.43 5.99
C VAL A 29 14.33 -2.04 5.57
N ILE A 30 13.98 -1.65 4.35
CA ILE A 30 14.08 -0.27 3.87
C ILE A 30 12.67 0.28 3.69
N VAL A 31 12.37 1.36 4.39
CA VAL A 31 11.11 2.09 4.26
C VAL A 31 11.27 3.21 3.26
N MET A 32 10.36 3.28 2.29
CA MET A 32 10.19 4.40 1.36
C MET A 32 8.90 5.13 1.68
N ASP A 33 8.96 6.39 2.10
CA ASP A 33 7.79 7.18 2.50
C ASP A 33 8.07 8.66 2.30
N ASN A 34 7.08 9.45 1.87
CA ASN A 34 7.21 10.89 1.73
C ASN A 34 6.77 11.65 2.99
N LEU A 35 6.20 10.92 3.97
CA LEU A 35 5.65 11.45 5.23
C LEU A 35 4.45 12.40 5.03
N SER A 36 3.69 12.25 3.95
CA SER A 36 2.46 13.04 3.74
C SER A 36 1.40 12.76 4.80
N THR A 37 1.28 11.50 5.23
CA THR A 37 0.36 11.05 6.29
C THR A 37 1.08 10.20 7.35
N GLY A 38 2.23 9.64 7.01
CA GLY A 38 3.06 8.82 7.89
C GLY A 38 3.91 9.64 8.87
N SER A 39 4.49 8.96 9.86
CA SER A 39 5.40 9.57 10.83
C SER A 39 6.62 8.70 11.07
N ARG A 40 7.81 9.30 11.10
CA ARG A 40 9.04 8.59 11.50
C ARG A 40 8.98 7.99 12.91
N LYS A 41 8.13 8.55 13.78
CA LYS A 41 7.92 8.02 15.15
C LYS A 41 7.29 6.63 15.15
N ASN A 42 6.65 6.22 14.04
CA ASN A 42 6.07 4.90 13.90
C ASN A 42 7.09 3.81 13.53
N LEU A 43 8.33 4.18 13.19
CA LEU A 43 9.31 3.26 12.65
C LEU A 43 10.22 2.69 13.73
N ASP A 44 10.42 1.36 13.70
CA ASP A 44 11.49 0.70 14.44
C ASP A 44 12.85 1.31 14.04
N PRO A 45 13.74 1.63 15.02
CA PRO A 45 15.07 2.18 14.76
C PRO A 45 15.97 1.31 13.85
N LYS A 46 15.71 0.01 13.79
CA LYS A 46 16.44 -0.93 12.92
C LYS A 46 16.05 -0.79 11.45
N ALA A 47 14.91 -0.17 11.13
CA ALA A 47 14.50 0.06 9.75
C ALA A 47 15.33 1.20 9.13
N LYS A 48 15.88 0.95 7.94
CA LYS A 48 16.47 2.02 7.15
C LYS A 48 15.36 2.86 6.53
N PHE A 49 15.43 4.17 6.71
CA PHE A 49 14.42 5.10 6.18
C PHE A 49 14.94 5.91 5.01
N LYS A 50 14.16 5.97 3.94
CA LYS A 50 14.39 6.84 2.79
C LYS A 50 13.17 7.73 2.57
N LYS A 51 13.32 9.03 2.84
CA LYS A 51 12.27 10.01 2.50
C LYS A 51 12.23 10.15 0.98
N ILE A 52 11.15 9.71 0.35
CA ILE A 52 10.96 9.77 -1.09
C ILE A 52 9.49 9.63 -1.45
N ASP A 53 9.07 10.36 -2.47
CA ASP A 53 7.77 10.21 -3.11
C ASP A 53 7.84 9.12 -4.18
N ILE A 54 6.92 8.15 -4.12
CA ILE A 54 6.84 7.04 -5.08
C ILE A 54 6.50 7.51 -6.50
N CYS A 55 5.85 8.67 -6.66
CA CYS A 55 5.56 9.28 -7.96
C CYS A 55 6.83 9.75 -8.69
N LYS A 56 7.96 9.89 -7.99
CA LYS A 56 9.22 10.30 -8.61
C LYS A 56 9.95 9.10 -9.22
N PRO A 57 10.52 9.23 -10.43
CA PRO A 57 11.29 8.16 -11.07
C PRO A 57 12.43 7.61 -10.20
N ALA A 58 12.94 8.41 -9.27
CA ALA A 58 13.97 8.01 -8.32
C ALA A 58 13.53 6.82 -7.44
N ALA A 59 12.23 6.66 -7.13
CA ALA A 59 11.74 5.53 -6.35
C ALA A 59 12.01 4.18 -7.05
N ALA A 60 11.65 4.08 -8.32
CA ALA A 60 11.92 2.91 -9.15
C ALA A 60 13.43 2.64 -9.32
N LYS A 61 14.23 3.71 -9.49
CA LYS A 61 15.70 3.59 -9.55
C LYS A 61 16.28 2.97 -8.26
N LEU A 62 15.71 3.30 -7.10
CA LEU A 62 16.14 2.74 -5.82
C LEU A 62 15.80 1.24 -5.70
N ILE A 63 14.64 0.79 -6.17
CA ILE A 63 14.29 -0.64 -6.23
C ILE A 63 15.33 -1.39 -7.09
N ARG A 64 15.66 -0.85 -8.28
CA ARG A 64 16.68 -1.46 -9.16
C ARG A 64 18.07 -1.51 -8.50
N LYS A 65 18.44 -0.46 -7.76
CA LYS A 65 19.73 -0.39 -7.04
C LYS A 65 19.81 -1.38 -5.89
N TRP A 66 18.76 -1.47 -5.07
CA TRP A 66 18.79 -2.29 -3.84
C TRP A 66 18.52 -3.76 -4.09
N LYS A 67 17.84 -4.09 -5.19
CA LYS A 67 17.49 -5.47 -5.58
C LYS A 67 16.90 -6.27 -4.42
N PRO A 68 15.79 -5.79 -3.81
CA PRO A 68 15.20 -6.46 -2.66
C PRO A 68 14.66 -7.83 -3.05
N GLN A 69 14.53 -8.72 -2.06
CA GLN A 69 13.85 -10.00 -2.25
C GLN A 69 12.32 -9.82 -2.29
N ALA A 70 11.80 -8.86 -1.52
CA ALA A 70 10.37 -8.57 -1.49
C ALA A 70 10.12 -7.06 -1.52
N VAL A 71 9.05 -6.67 -2.21
CA VAL A 71 8.49 -5.32 -2.19
C VAL A 71 7.07 -5.42 -1.62
N PHE A 72 6.81 -4.65 -0.57
CA PHE A 72 5.47 -4.46 -0.01
C PHE A 72 5.04 -3.04 -0.34
N HIS A 73 4.03 -2.93 -1.20
CA HIS A 73 3.58 -1.64 -1.71
C HIS A 73 2.30 -1.20 -1.03
N LEU A 74 2.45 -0.34 0.00
CA LEU A 74 1.35 0.22 0.79
C LEU A 74 1.21 1.74 0.63
N ALA A 75 2.19 2.41 0.04
CA ALA A 75 2.06 3.84 -0.25
C ALA A 75 0.91 4.08 -1.23
N ALA A 76 -0.01 4.96 -0.88
CA ALA A 76 -1.17 5.30 -1.67
C ALA A 76 -1.76 6.65 -1.23
N GLN A 77 -2.48 7.31 -2.12
CA GLN A 77 -3.53 8.23 -1.75
C GLN A 77 -4.75 7.38 -1.38
N ALA A 78 -5.21 7.39 -0.13
CA ALA A 78 -6.20 6.43 0.38
C ALA A 78 -7.61 7.04 0.59
N SER A 79 -7.77 8.36 0.40
CA SER A 79 -9.04 9.05 0.58
C SER A 79 -9.88 8.98 -0.70
N VAL A 80 -11.08 8.39 -0.60
CA VAL A 80 -12.03 8.34 -1.71
C VAL A 80 -12.48 9.75 -2.10
N SER A 81 -12.76 10.62 -1.13
CA SER A 81 -13.21 11.99 -1.42
C SER A 81 -12.14 12.84 -2.08
N VAL A 82 -10.86 12.64 -1.73
CA VAL A 82 -9.74 13.29 -2.43
C VAL A 82 -9.65 12.78 -3.86
N SER A 83 -9.80 11.47 -4.10
CA SER A 83 -9.74 10.90 -5.44
C SER A 83 -10.81 11.45 -6.38
N VAL A 84 -12.01 11.73 -5.85
CA VAL A 84 -13.10 12.35 -6.63
C VAL A 84 -12.80 13.81 -6.99
N LYS A 85 -12.15 14.54 -6.07
CA LYS A 85 -11.78 15.96 -6.30
C LYS A 85 -10.58 16.12 -7.25
N ASP A 86 -9.63 15.18 -7.17
CA ASP A 86 -8.42 15.18 -8.01
C ASP A 86 -8.15 13.77 -8.55
N PRO A 87 -8.90 13.32 -9.58
CA PRO A 87 -8.72 11.99 -10.16
C PRO A 87 -7.37 11.82 -10.88
N ILE A 88 -6.77 12.90 -11.38
CA ILE A 88 -5.47 12.86 -12.06
C ILE A 88 -4.37 12.59 -11.03
N GLY A 89 -4.34 13.35 -9.94
CA GLY A 89 -3.37 13.15 -8.86
C GLY A 89 -3.52 11.78 -8.19
N ASP A 90 -4.75 11.29 -8.06
CA ASP A 90 -5.01 9.93 -7.60
C ASP A 90 -4.40 8.88 -8.54
N ALA A 91 -4.64 8.99 -9.84
CA ALA A 91 -4.09 8.07 -10.84
C ALA A 91 -2.55 8.11 -10.88
N GLU A 92 -1.94 9.30 -10.77
CA GLU A 92 -0.48 9.44 -10.67
C GLU A 92 0.09 8.69 -9.48
N THR A 93 -0.58 8.76 -8.32
CA THR A 93 -0.10 8.14 -7.08
C THR A 93 -0.44 6.65 -7.04
N ASN A 94 -1.67 6.27 -7.33
CA ASN A 94 -2.17 4.92 -7.09
C ASN A 94 -1.94 3.98 -8.28
N LEU A 95 -1.88 4.50 -9.51
CA LEU A 95 -1.69 3.69 -10.71
C LEU A 95 -0.30 3.88 -11.31
N HIS A 96 0.06 5.09 -11.76
CA HIS A 96 1.31 5.30 -12.50
C HIS A 96 2.56 5.02 -11.63
N ALA A 97 2.54 5.43 -10.36
CA ALA A 97 3.64 5.09 -9.45
C ALA A 97 3.74 3.58 -9.22
N THR A 98 2.59 2.89 -9.06
CA THR A 98 2.55 1.42 -8.93
C THR A 98 3.16 0.75 -10.15
N LEU A 99 2.82 1.18 -11.37
CA LEU A 99 3.39 0.65 -12.61
C LEU A 99 4.91 0.78 -12.67
N ARG A 100 5.45 1.95 -12.30
CA ARG A 100 6.90 2.17 -12.24
C ARG A 100 7.60 1.24 -11.24
N LEU A 101 6.94 0.94 -10.11
CA LEU A 101 7.49 0.01 -9.12
C LEU A 101 7.37 -1.45 -9.54
N LEU A 102 6.27 -1.85 -10.20
CA LEU A 102 6.11 -3.19 -10.79
C LEU A 102 7.19 -3.46 -11.84
N ASP A 103 7.41 -2.49 -12.73
CA ASP A 103 8.44 -2.58 -13.76
C ASP A 103 9.85 -2.73 -13.15
N ALA A 104 10.19 -1.88 -12.19
CA ALA A 104 11.47 -1.96 -11.49
C ALA A 104 11.65 -3.27 -10.72
N ALA A 105 10.58 -3.80 -10.11
CA ALA A 105 10.59 -5.06 -9.38
C ALA A 105 10.78 -6.26 -10.33
N ALA A 106 10.14 -6.23 -11.50
CA ALA A 106 10.31 -7.23 -12.55
C ALA A 106 11.74 -7.24 -13.10
N ASP A 107 12.34 -6.06 -13.36
CA ASP A 107 13.71 -5.93 -13.84
C ASP A 107 14.72 -6.62 -12.92
N VAL A 108 14.53 -6.52 -11.62
CA VAL A 108 15.47 -7.11 -10.64
C VAL A 108 15.03 -8.48 -10.14
N LYS A 109 13.95 -9.03 -10.70
CA LYS A 109 13.43 -10.37 -10.40
C LYS A 109 13.16 -10.57 -8.91
N VAL A 110 12.42 -9.63 -8.28
CA VAL A 110 12.05 -9.80 -6.87
C VAL A 110 11.30 -11.12 -6.67
N LYS A 111 11.49 -11.76 -5.53
CA LYS A 111 10.83 -13.03 -5.20
C LYS A 111 9.35 -12.86 -4.82
N ARG A 112 8.93 -11.65 -4.46
CA ARG A 112 7.54 -11.34 -4.12
C ARG A 112 7.27 -9.84 -4.24
N PHE A 113 6.19 -9.47 -4.92
CA PHE A 113 5.60 -8.14 -4.88
C PHE A 113 4.22 -8.24 -4.27
N VAL A 114 4.03 -7.64 -3.09
CA VAL A 114 2.76 -7.63 -2.37
C VAL A 114 2.15 -6.24 -2.48
N PHE A 115 0.96 -6.18 -3.05
CA PHE A 115 0.20 -4.94 -3.26
C PHE A 115 -0.93 -4.81 -2.25
N ALA A 116 -1.05 -3.65 -1.63
CA ALA A 116 -2.19 -3.31 -0.80
C ALA A 116 -3.39 -2.91 -1.68
N GLY A 117 -4.22 -3.90 -2.01
CA GLY A 117 -5.51 -3.71 -2.65
C GLY A 117 -6.57 -3.23 -1.66
N THR A 118 -7.82 -3.16 -2.11
CA THR A 118 -8.96 -2.77 -1.27
C THR A 118 -10.14 -3.71 -1.53
N GLY A 119 -10.72 -4.27 -0.47
CA GLY A 119 -11.97 -5.04 -0.55
C GLY A 119 -13.20 -4.12 -0.49
N GLY A 120 -13.19 -3.18 0.46
CA GLY A 120 -14.37 -2.35 0.72
C GLY A 120 -14.74 -1.37 -0.40
N ALA A 121 -13.77 -0.91 -1.21
CA ALA A 121 -14.05 0.01 -2.31
C ALA A 121 -14.42 -0.70 -3.62
N LEU A 122 -14.41 -2.03 -3.66
CA LEU A 122 -14.71 -2.84 -4.85
C LEU A 122 -16.06 -3.52 -4.80
N SER A 123 -16.70 -3.58 -3.62
CA SER A 123 -18.01 -4.18 -3.42
C SER A 123 -19.13 -3.17 -3.63
N SER A 124 -20.28 -3.65 -4.10
CA SER A 124 -21.52 -2.89 -4.20
C SER A 124 -22.49 -3.31 -3.09
N GLU A 125 -23.59 -2.57 -2.90
CA GLU A 125 -24.66 -2.92 -1.95
C GLU A 125 -25.31 -4.28 -2.26
N LYS A 126 -25.17 -4.75 -3.51
CA LYS A 126 -25.71 -6.04 -3.98
C LYS A 126 -24.71 -7.19 -3.82
N THR A 127 -23.53 -6.93 -3.27
CA THR A 127 -22.50 -7.94 -3.11
C THR A 127 -22.88 -8.94 -2.04
N GLN A 128 -22.85 -10.24 -2.37
CA GLN A 128 -23.08 -11.30 -1.41
C GLN A 128 -21.96 -11.33 -0.35
N LEU A 129 -22.35 -11.48 0.92
CA LEU A 129 -21.40 -11.59 2.04
C LEU A 129 -21.38 -13.02 2.57
N PRO A 130 -20.21 -13.57 2.90
CA PRO A 130 -18.88 -13.03 2.64
C PRO A 130 -18.55 -12.98 1.15
N THR A 131 -17.84 -11.93 0.71
CA THR A 131 -17.42 -11.78 -0.69
C THR A 131 -16.12 -12.54 -0.93
N ASP A 132 -16.11 -13.39 -1.95
CA ASP A 132 -14.92 -14.13 -2.39
C ASP A 132 -14.03 -13.29 -3.33
N GLU A 133 -12.87 -13.83 -3.69
CA GLU A 133 -11.89 -13.17 -4.56
C GLU A 133 -12.30 -13.18 -6.04
N GLU A 134 -13.26 -14.03 -6.43
CA GLU A 134 -13.76 -14.16 -7.82
C GLU A 134 -14.83 -13.11 -8.12
N HIS A 135 -15.35 -12.43 -7.08
CA HIS A 135 -16.35 -11.39 -7.25
C HIS A 135 -15.87 -10.31 -8.23
N VAL A 136 -16.72 -10.03 -9.22
CA VAL A 136 -16.46 -8.98 -10.22
C VAL A 136 -16.49 -7.61 -9.54
N SER A 137 -15.37 -6.92 -9.56
CA SER A 137 -15.24 -5.62 -8.94
C SER A 137 -16.06 -4.55 -9.67
N GLU A 138 -16.85 -3.76 -8.94
CA GLU A 138 -17.62 -2.61 -9.44
C GLU A 138 -17.05 -1.31 -8.85
N PRO A 139 -15.88 -0.82 -9.32
CA PRO A 139 -15.25 0.35 -8.73
C PRO A 139 -16.06 1.62 -9.01
N LYS A 140 -16.45 2.35 -7.96
CA LYS A 140 -17.29 3.55 -8.04
C LYS A 140 -16.55 4.86 -7.73
N SER A 141 -15.22 4.81 -7.64
CA SER A 141 -14.38 5.99 -7.39
C SER A 141 -13.07 5.91 -8.15
N PRO A 142 -12.41 7.03 -8.46
CA PRO A 142 -11.07 7.02 -9.05
C PRO A 142 -10.08 6.19 -8.25
N TYR A 143 -10.10 6.28 -6.91
CA TYR A 143 -9.31 5.42 -6.04
C TYR A 143 -9.55 3.93 -6.29
N ALA A 144 -10.82 3.50 -6.31
CA ALA A 144 -11.16 2.09 -6.53
C ALA A 144 -10.73 1.63 -7.94
N ILE A 145 -10.97 2.47 -8.96
CA ILE A 145 -10.54 2.22 -10.34
C ILE A 145 -9.03 2.04 -10.41
N ALA A 146 -8.25 2.94 -9.81
CA ALA A 146 -6.79 2.85 -9.80
C ALA A 146 -6.28 1.58 -9.10
N LYS A 147 -6.94 1.16 -8.00
CA LYS A 147 -6.60 -0.10 -7.31
C LYS A 147 -6.89 -1.33 -8.16
N VAL A 148 -8.07 -1.42 -8.79
CA VAL A 148 -8.41 -2.52 -9.71
C VAL A 148 -7.47 -2.55 -10.91
N ALA A 149 -7.22 -1.41 -11.54
CA ALA A 149 -6.29 -1.32 -12.66
C ALA A 149 -4.89 -1.81 -12.25
N SER A 150 -4.42 -1.44 -11.07
CA SER A 150 -3.13 -1.91 -10.54
C SER A 150 -3.08 -3.42 -10.33
N GLU A 151 -4.20 -4.06 -9.94
CA GLU A 151 -4.30 -5.52 -9.85
C GLU A 151 -4.17 -6.19 -11.23
N TYR A 152 -4.87 -5.65 -12.25
CA TYR A 152 -4.76 -6.15 -13.63
C TYR A 152 -3.34 -6.00 -14.18
N TYR A 153 -2.68 -4.87 -13.93
CA TYR A 153 -1.28 -4.70 -14.31
C TYR A 153 -0.36 -5.66 -13.53
N GLY A 154 -0.59 -5.88 -12.24
CA GLY A 154 0.14 -6.90 -11.48
C GLY A 154 0.01 -8.29 -12.08
N ALA A 155 -1.21 -8.69 -12.50
CA ALA A 155 -1.46 -9.93 -13.22
C ALA A 155 -0.72 -9.97 -14.57
N PHE A 156 -0.75 -8.87 -15.34
CA PHE A 156 0.01 -8.73 -16.58
C PHE A 156 1.52 -8.94 -16.34
N TYR A 157 2.12 -8.27 -15.35
CA TYR A 157 3.54 -8.45 -15.04
C TYR A 157 3.87 -9.87 -14.57
N ARG A 158 2.95 -10.52 -13.87
CA ARG A 158 3.09 -11.95 -13.50
C ARG A 158 3.16 -12.84 -14.74
N LEU A 159 2.26 -12.64 -15.71
CA LEU A 159 2.19 -13.45 -16.92
C LEU A 159 3.33 -13.13 -17.90
N SER A 160 3.60 -11.84 -18.13
CA SER A 160 4.54 -11.39 -19.18
C SER A 160 6.00 -11.35 -18.72
N ARG A 161 6.26 -11.10 -17.44
CA ARG A 161 7.60 -10.89 -16.87
C ARG A 161 7.95 -11.86 -15.74
N GLY A 162 7.04 -12.78 -15.38
CA GLY A 162 7.24 -13.74 -14.31
C GLY A 162 7.36 -13.09 -12.92
N LEU A 163 6.83 -11.87 -12.70
CA LEU A 163 6.86 -11.18 -11.42
C LEU A 163 5.89 -11.89 -10.43
N PRO A 164 6.36 -12.47 -9.31
CA PRO A 164 5.47 -13.09 -8.33
C PRO A 164 4.65 -12.02 -7.59
N PHE A 165 3.53 -11.62 -8.19
CA PHE A 165 2.61 -10.60 -7.69
C PHE A 165 1.48 -11.20 -6.86
N VAL A 166 1.12 -10.53 -5.75
CA VAL A 166 -0.04 -10.83 -4.92
C VAL A 166 -0.72 -9.52 -4.54
N SER A 167 -2.03 -9.43 -4.75
CA SER A 167 -2.86 -8.35 -4.18
C SER A 167 -3.54 -8.85 -2.91
N LEU A 168 -3.48 -8.04 -1.85
CA LEU A 168 -4.22 -8.24 -0.62
C LEU A 168 -5.35 -7.22 -0.56
N ARG A 169 -6.58 -7.66 -0.80
CA ARG A 169 -7.78 -6.82 -0.74
C ARG A 169 -8.19 -6.62 0.71
N PHE A 170 -7.67 -5.58 1.35
CA PHE A 170 -7.98 -5.28 2.74
C PHE A 170 -9.44 -4.84 2.90
N ALA A 171 -10.11 -5.36 3.92
CA ALA A 171 -11.30 -4.75 4.50
C ALA A 171 -10.91 -3.49 5.31
N ASN A 172 -11.84 -2.93 6.10
CA ASN A 172 -11.53 -1.79 6.96
C ASN A 172 -10.60 -2.21 8.10
N VAL A 173 -9.31 -1.89 7.94
CA VAL A 173 -8.29 -2.16 8.96
C VAL A 173 -8.38 -1.10 10.05
N TYR A 174 -8.26 -1.51 11.31
CA TYR A 174 -8.21 -0.60 12.46
C TYR A 174 -7.16 -1.06 13.47
N GLY A 175 -6.69 -0.14 14.32
CA GLY A 175 -5.74 -0.47 15.36
C GLY A 175 -4.82 0.69 15.76
N PRO A 176 -3.80 0.42 16.59
CA PRO A 176 -2.81 1.42 17.01
C PRO A 176 -2.16 2.13 15.83
N ARG A 177 -1.75 3.39 16.02
CA ARG A 177 -1.15 4.28 14.99
C ARG A 177 -2.10 4.70 13.87
N GLN A 178 -3.38 4.30 13.89
CA GLN A 178 -4.36 4.79 12.93
C GLN A 178 -4.66 6.27 13.19
N ASN A 179 -4.66 7.08 12.11
CA ASN A 179 -5.04 8.48 12.23
C ASN A 179 -6.54 8.62 12.46
N PRO A 180 -6.99 9.18 13.61
CA PRO A 180 -8.41 9.36 13.91
C PRO A 180 -9.08 10.49 13.10
N HIS A 181 -8.35 11.19 12.26
CA HIS A 181 -8.85 12.27 11.41
C HIS A 181 -9.00 11.86 9.93
N GLY A 182 -8.77 10.57 9.59
CA GLY A 182 -8.94 10.05 8.23
C GLY A 182 -10.36 9.52 7.97
N GLU A 183 -10.76 9.44 6.70
CA GLU A 183 -12.09 8.98 6.28
C GLU A 183 -12.46 7.55 6.73
N ALA A 184 -11.48 6.67 6.80
CA ALA A 184 -11.68 5.25 7.14
C ALA A 184 -11.44 4.94 8.63
N GLY A 185 -11.47 5.94 9.48
CA GLY A 185 -11.04 5.81 10.87
C GLY A 185 -12.17 5.65 11.89
N VAL A 186 -13.36 5.12 11.53
CA VAL A 186 -14.53 5.09 12.42
C VAL A 186 -14.21 4.53 13.80
N VAL A 187 -13.51 3.41 13.89
CA VAL A 187 -13.11 2.81 15.17
C VAL A 187 -12.16 3.74 15.94
N ALA A 188 -11.15 4.30 15.28
CA ALA A 188 -10.20 5.22 15.90
C ALA A 188 -10.87 6.54 16.34
N ILE A 189 -11.81 7.05 15.54
CA ILE A 189 -12.58 8.27 15.85
C ILE A 189 -13.42 8.03 17.11
N PHE A 190 -14.24 6.98 17.13
CA PHE A 190 -15.12 6.69 18.26
C PHE A 190 -14.33 6.35 19.53
N SER A 191 -13.28 5.53 19.43
CA SER A 191 -12.43 5.26 20.58
C SER A 191 -11.85 6.54 21.19
N LYS A 192 -11.38 7.48 20.35
CA LYS A 192 -10.86 8.77 20.84
C LYS A 192 -11.92 9.63 21.49
N ARG A 193 -13.13 9.69 20.94
CA ARG A 193 -14.26 10.43 21.51
C ARG A 193 -14.68 9.83 22.85
N MET A 194 -14.90 8.52 22.88
CA MET A 194 -15.28 7.82 24.12
C MET A 194 -14.25 8.03 25.26
N LEU A 195 -12.96 8.03 24.94
CA LEU A 195 -11.90 8.33 25.93
C LEU A 195 -11.94 9.77 26.45
N LYS A 196 -12.61 10.68 25.73
CA LYS A 196 -12.81 12.08 26.14
C LYS A 196 -14.18 12.32 26.78
N GLY A 197 -15.06 11.30 26.85
CA GLY A 197 -16.43 11.42 27.32
C GLY A 197 -17.37 12.08 26.31
N GLU A 198 -17.03 12.08 25.02
CA GLU A 198 -17.82 12.62 23.91
C GLU A 198 -18.65 11.52 23.21
#